data_1bf7b8dc5f8caa221b85fefaf81b0539
#
_entry.id   1bf7b8dc5f8caa221b85fefaf81b0539
#
_cell.length_a   1.000
_cell.length_b   1.000
_cell.length_c   1.000
_cell.angle_alpha   90.00
_cell.angle_beta   90.00
_cell.angle_gamma   90.00
#
_symmetry.space_group_name_H-M   'P 1'
#
loop_
_entity.id
_entity.type
_entity.pdbx_description
1 polymer ?
#
loop_
_entity_poly.entity_id
_entity_poly.type
_entity_poly.pdbx_seq_one_letter_code
_entity_poly.pdbx_strand_id
1 'polypeptide(L)'
;MQELPILVPDVEAAGCPCDGGQPKNFARPCLLLLLAEAPAHGYELMERLRPFGFDLSDPASVYKALRQLEADGHVTSEWELSSRGPARRVYALTDDGRDLLQAWTMTLAKNREILGMFLERVAGLHSAGAVGRPGQSAARRGGKA
;
A
#
# COMPACT_ATOMS: atom_id res chain seq x y z
N MET A 1 -8.82 -18.78 5.44
CA MET A 1 -8.30 -18.30 5.04
C MET A 1 -7.70 -17.51 5.80
N GLN A 2 -6.84 -17.27 5.88
CA GLN A 2 -6.27 -16.60 6.62
C GLN A 2 -6.51 -15.36 6.47
N GLU A 3 -6.67 -14.72 7.37
CA GLU A 3 -6.91 -13.48 7.20
C GLU A 3 -5.75 -12.78 6.77
N LEU A 4 -5.84 -11.94 5.85
CA LEU A 4 -4.77 -11.11 5.54
C LEU A 4 -4.60 -10.11 6.60
N PRO A 5 -3.43 -9.67 6.81
CA PRO A 5 -3.19 -8.71 7.86
C PRO A 5 -3.93 -7.45 7.54
N ILE A 6 -4.52 -6.91 8.51
CA ILE A 6 -5.17 -5.68 8.36
C ILE A 6 -4.16 -4.66 8.05
N LEU A 7 -4.43 -3.87 7.10
CA LEU A 7 -3.48 -2.88 6.69
C LEU A 7 -3.58 -1.66 7.54
N VAL A 8 -3.26 -1.83 8.77
CA VAL A 8 -3.27 -0.74 9.69
C VAL A 8 -1.91 -0.14 9.74
N PRO A 9 -1.76 1.12 9.62
CA PRO A 9 -0.44 1.72 9.68
C PRO A 9 0.22 1.40 11.00
N ASP A 10 1.49 1.23 10.93
CA ASP A 10 2.24 0.94 12.09
C ASP A 10 2.34 2.21 12.87
N VAL A 11 1.49 2.40 13.78
CA VAL A 11 1.42 3.64 14.50
C VAL A 11 2.66 3.97 15.22
N GLU A 12 3.26 2.96 15.79
CA GLU A 12 4.43 3.24 16.51
C GLU A 12 5.51 3.66 15.65
N ALA A 13 5.67 3.03 14.52
CA ALA A 13 6.77 3.37 13.67
C ALA A 13 6.53 4.72 13.06
N ALA A 14 5.30 5.06 12.85
CA ALA A 14 5.05 6.28 12.21
C ALA A 14 4.95 7.35 13.21
N GLY A 15 5.87 8.04 13.47
CA GLY A 15 5.75 9.10 14.41
C GLY A 15 4.70 10.09 13.98
N CYS A 16 4.53 10.27 12.72
CA CYS A 16 3.59 11.25 12.25
C CYS A 16 2.53 10.62 11.37
N PRO A 17 1.30 10.80 11.67
CA PRO A 17 0.25 10.18 10.87
C PRO A 17 0.21 10.71 9.45
N CYS A 18 0.80 11.83 9.19
CA CYS A 18 0.78 12.34 7.83
C CYS A 18 1.95 11.83 7.03
N ASP A 19 2.67 10.89 7.54
CA ASP A 19 3.83 10.40 6.90
C ASP A 19 3.49 9.40 5.84
N GLY A 20 2.88 9.76 4.76
CA GLY A 20 2.58 8.86 3.69
C GLY A 20 1.36 8.03 3.90
N GLY A 21 1.24 7.40 5.01
CA GLY A 21 0.04 6.66 5.30
C GLY A 21 -0.20 5.44 4.47
N GLN A 22 0.81 4.90 3.84
CA GLN A 22 0.62 3.69 3.07
C GLN A 22 0.38 2.52 4.00
N PRO A 23 -0.47 1.58 3.60
CA PRO A 23 -0.65 0.37 4.39
C PRO A 23 0.65 -0.41 4.46
N LYS A 24 0.79 -1.17 5.50
CA LYS A 24 1.98 -1.97 5.67
C LYS A 24 2.09 -2.99 4.56
N ASN A 25 3.27 -3.19 4.06
CA ASN A 25 3.54 -4.16 3.00
C ASN A 25 2.75 -3.86 1.72
N PHE A 26 2.42 -2.60 1.51
CA PHE A 26 1.59 -2.24 0.38
C PHE A 26 2.30 -2.45 -0.95
N ALA A 27 3.62 -2.57 -0.95
CA ALA A 27 4.33 -2.83 -2.20
C ALA A 27 3.91 -4.15 -2.82
N ARG A 28 3.60 -5.14 -2.01
CA ARG A 28 3.24 -6.44 -2.54
C ARG A 28 1.99 -6.41 -3.39
N PRO A 29 0.84 -5.95 -2.90
CA PRO A 29 -0.34 -5.93 -3.77
C PRO A 29 -0.18 -4.98 -4.95
N CYS A 30 0.59 -3.91 -4.80
CA CYS A 30 0.82 -3.03 -5.93
C CYS A 30 1.60 -3.72 -7.02
N LEU A 31 2.64 -4.47 -6.65
CA LEU A 31 3.41 -5.20 -7.63
C LEU A 31 2.57 -6.27 -8.31
N LEU A 32 1.74 -6.95 -7.54
CA LEU A 32 0.87 -7.95 -8.12
C LEU A 32 -0.09 -7.32 -9.11
N LEU A 33 -0.62 -6.16 -8.80
CA LEU A 33 -1.51 -5.47 -9.70
C LEU A 33 -0.81 -5.08 -10.98
N LEU A 34 0.37 -4.49 -10.87
CA LEU A 34 1.09 -4.06 -12.05
C LEU A 34 1.44 -5.23 -12.94
N LEU A 35 1.80 -6.34 -12.35
CA LEU A 35 2.14 -7.53 -13.14
C LEU A 35 0.91 -8.20 -13.69
N ALA A 36 -0.25 -8.02 -13.07
CA ALA A 36 -1.48 -8.52 -13.64
C ALA A 36 -1.83 -7.74 -14.92
N GLU A 37 -1.39 -6.51 -14.99
CA GLU A 37 -1.63 -5.72 -16.18
C GLU A 37 -0.72 -6.14 -17.33
N ALA A 38 0.53 -6.43 -17.02
CA ALA A 38 1.48 -6.88 -18.04
C ALA A 38 2.79 -7.25 -17.39
N PRO A 39 3.52 -8.22 -17.94
CA PRO A 39 4.86 -8.48 -17.45
C PRO A 39 5.72 -7.25 -17.61
N ALA A 40 6.70 -7.10 -16.76
CA ALA A 40 7.50 -5.89 -16.77
C ALA A 40 8.87 -6.12 -16.15
N HIS A 41 9.79 -5.26 -16.51
CA HIS A 41 11.11 -5.27 -15.90
C HIS A 41 11.03 -4.58 -14.54
N GLY A 42 12.00 -4.85 -13.70
CA GLY A 42 11.99 -4.26 -12.36
C GLY A 42 11.94 -2.75 -12.37
N TYR A 43 12.73 -2.12 -13.26
CA TYR A 43 12.75 -0.67 -13.24
C TYR A 43 11.43 -0.08 -13.74
N GLU A 44 10.72 -0.79 -14.62
CA GLU A 44 9.42 -0.32 -15.05
C GLU A 44 8.44 -0.38 -13.90
N LEU A 45 8.52 -1.44 -13.13
CA LEU A 45 7.64 -1.58 -11.97
C LEU A 45 7.87 -0.45 -10.98
N MET A 46 9.13 -0.08 -10.79
CA MET A 46 9.42 0.99 -9.88
C MET A 46 8.81 2.30 -10.34
N GLU A 47 8.91 2.59 -11.64
CA GLU A 47 8.30 3.81 -12.14
C GLU A 47 6.80 3.79 -11.98
N ARG A 48 6.20 2.66 -12.22
CA ARG A 48 4.74 2.55 -12.14
C ARG A 48 4.22 2.49 -10.71
N LEU A 49 5.11 2.35 -9.75
CA LEU A 49 4.70 2.41 -8.36
C LEU A 49 4.56 3.84 -7.85
N ARG A 50 5.08 4.81 -8.57
CA ARG A 50 5.01 6.18 -8.10
C ARG A 50 3.61 6.65 -7.75
N PRO A 51 2.58 6.40 -8.57
CA PRO A 51 1.25 6.89 -8.23
C PRO A 51 0.71 6.33 -6.93
N PHE A 52 1.27 5.23 -6.45
CA PHE A 52 0.83 4.65 -5.20
C PHE A 52 1.58 5.23 -4.01
N GLY A 53 2.41 6.23 -4.24
CA GLY A 53 3.07 6.91 -3.15
C GLY A 53 4.42 6.35 -2.75
N PHE A 54 5.01 5.52 -3.59
CA PHE A 54 6.30 4.95 -3.25
C PHE A 54 7.43 5.88 -3.61
N ASP A 55 8.40 5.94 -2.72
CA ASP A 55 9.57 6.75 -2.91
C ASP A 55 10.63 5.92 -3.59
N LEU A 56 11.07 6.36 -4.75
CA LEU A 56 12.03 5.60 -5.50
C LEU A 56 13.45 5.77 -5.01
N SER A 57 13.65 6.54 -3.96
CA SER A 57 14.98 6.69 -3.43
C SER A 57 15.44 5.42 -2.73
N ASP A 58 14.52 4.50 -2.46
CA ASP A 58 14.88 3.25 -1.82
C ASP A 58 14.41 2.07 -2.65
N PRO A 59 15.09 1.77 -3.74
CA PRO A 59 14.65 0.66 -4.59
C PRO A 59 14.85 -0.69 -3.94
N ALA A 60 15.66 -0.76 -2.91
CA ALA A 60 15.95 -2.06 -2.31
C ALA A 60 14.70 -2.72 -1.74
N SER A 61 13.80 -1.94 -1.18
CA SER A 61 12.60 -2.51 -0.60
C SER A 61 11.69 -3.10 -1.68
N VAL A 62 11.65 -2.49 -2.85
CA VAL A 62 10.85 -3.00 -3.94
C VAL A 62 11.44 -4.30 -4.46
N TYR A 63 12.76 -4.35 -4.64
CA TYR A 63 13.37 -5.58 -5.12
C TYR A 63 13.28 -6.68 -4.08
N LYS A 64 13.30 -6.32 -2.80
CA LYS A 64 13.13 -7.32 -1.76
C LYS A 64 11.72 -7.91 -1.84
N ALA A 65 10.73 -7.07 -2.07
CA ALA A 65 9.36 -7.56 -2.20
C ALA A 65 9.22 -8.47 -3.42
N LEU A 66 9.85 -8.10 -4.53
CA LEU A 66 9.80 -8.93 -5.73
C LEU A 66 10.45 -10.28 -5.48
N ARG A 67 11.59 -10.29 -4.81
CA ARG A 67 12.26 -11.56 -4.53
C ARG A 67 11.41 -12.42 -3.61
N GLN A 68 10.73 -11.81 -2.66
CA GLN A 68 9.89 -12.57 -1.76
C GLN A 68 8.68 -13.15 -2.49
N LEU A 69 8.08 -12.36 -3.37
CA LEU A 69 6.96 -12.85 -4.16
C LEU A 69 7.38 -14.00 -5.07
N GLU A 70 8.58 -13.91 -5.60
CA GLU A 70 9.08 -14.98 -6.45
C GLU A 70 9.38 -16.23 -5.63
N ALA A 71 9.97 -16.07 -4.47
CA ALA A 71 10.26 -17.20 -3.61
C ALA A 71 9.00 -17.91 -3.17
N ASP A 72 7.92 -17.17 -3.01
CA ASP A 72 6.65 -17.73 -2.59
C ASP A 72 5.82 -18.25 -3.75
N GLY A 73 6.30 -18.12 -4.97
CA GLY A 73 5.60 -18.67 -6.12
C GLY A 73 4.54 -17.79 -6.71
N HIS A 74 4.48 -16.52 -6.31
CA HIS A 74 3.46 -15.61 -6.80
C HIS A 74 3.90 -14.89 -8.06
N VAL A 75 5.19 -14.86 -8.32
CA VAL A 75 5.75 -14.22 -9.49
C VAL A 75 6.85 -15.11 -10.02
N THR A 76 7.09 -15.03 -11.32
CA THR A 76 8.24 -15.69 -11.92
C THR A 76 9.07 -14.62 -12.60
N SER A 77 10.31 -14.95 -12.92
CA SER A 77 11.14 -14.03 -13.67
C SER A 77 11.99 -14.80 -14.66
N GLU A 78 12.28 -14.15 -15.75
CA GLU A 78 13.12 -14.71 -16.78
C GLU A 78 14.05 -13.65 -17.28
N TRP A 79 15.22 -14.05 -17.73
CA TRP A 79 16.16 -13.12 -18.31
C TRP A 79 15.81 -12.89 -19.76
N GLU A 80 15.70 -11.63 -20.12
CA GLU A 80 15.44 -11.26 -21.49
C GLU A 80 16.74 -10.77 -22.08
N LEU A 81 17.20 -11.45 -23.10
CA LEU A 81 18.43 -11.06 -23.74
C LEU A 81 18.19 -9.89 -24.66
N SER A 82 19.12 -8.98 -24.68
CA SER A 82 18.99 -7.81 -25.50
C SER A 82 20.20 -7.72 -26.39
N SER A 83 20.01 -7.39 -27.64
CA SER A 83 21.12 -7.23 -28.53
C SER A 83 21.86 -5.93 -28.27
N ARG A 84 21.29 -5.05 -27.51
CA ARG A 84 21.90 -3.81 -27.22
C ARG A 84 22.21 -3.60 -25.83
N GLY A 85 22.47 -4.33 -25.00
CA GLY A 85 22.83 -4.05 -23.65
C GLY A 85 22.74 -5.28 -22.81
N PRO A 86 22.87 -5.16 -21.51
CA PRO A 86 22.83 -6.30 -20.62
C PRO A 86 21.46 -6.93 -20.59
N ALA A 87 21.42 -8.20 -20.27
CA ALA A 87 20.16 -8.90 -20.12
C ALA A 87 19.37 -8.28 -18.97
N ARG A 88 18.07 -8.32 -19.09
CA ARG A 88 17.18 -7.76 -18.07
C ARG A 88 16.25 -8.83 -17.57
N ARG A 89 15.82 -8.65 -16.35
CA ARG A 89 14.93 -9.60 -15.75
C ARG A 89 13.50 -9.14 -15.95
N VAL A 90 12.66 -10.00 -16.51
CA VAL A 90 11.25 -9.69 -16.73
C VAL A 90 10.45 -10.49 -15.76
N TYR A 91 9.59 -9.84 -15.03
CA TYR A 91 8.74 -10.48 -14.03
C TYR A 91 7.35 -10.69 -14.60
N ALA A 92 6.73 -11.77 -14.19
CA ALA A 92 5.37 -12.11 -14.63
C ALA A 92 4.58 -12.70 -13.48
N LEU A 93 3.29 -12.49 -13.51
CA LEU A 93 2.43 -12.97 -12.46
C LEU A 93 2.06 -14.42 -12.69
N THR A 94 2.03 -15.22 -11.64
CA THR A 94 1.59 -16.60 -11.75
C THR A 94 0.12 -16.69 -11.39
N ASP A 95 -0.47 -17.87 -11.56
CA ASP A 95 -1.85 -18.06 -11.15
C ASP A 95 -1.99 -17.89 -9.65
N ASP A 96 -1.03 -18.39 -8.90
CA ASP A 96 -1.05 -18.17 -7.45
C ASP A 96 -0.94 -16.69 -7.14
N GLY A 97 -0.19 -15.96 -7.95
CA GLY A 97 -0.10 -14.52 -7.76
C GLY A 97 -1.43 -13.83 -7.99
N ARG A 98 -2.19 -14.31 -8.98
CA ARG A 98 -3.51 -13.74 -9.21
C ARG A 98 -4.43 -13.99 -8.05
N ASP A 99 -4.35 -15.18 -7.46
CA ASP A 99 -5.17 -15.49 -6.31
C ASP A 99 -4.79 -14.60 -5.13
N LEU A 100 -3.50 -14.39 -4.95
CA LEU A 100 -3.06 -13.52 -3.86
C LEU A 100 -3.52 -12.08 -4.10
N LEU A 101 -3.48 -11.63 -5.35
CA LEU A 101 -3.94 -10.29 -5.66
C LEU A 101 -5.42 -10.15 -5.32
N GLN A 102 -6.20 -11.18 -5.62
CA GLN A 102 -7.60 -11.12 -5.32
C GLN A 102 -7.84 -11.06 -3.82
N ALA A 103 -7.10 -11.83 -3.04
CA ALA A 103 -7.24 -11.79 -1.60
C ALA A 103 -6.87 -10.41 -1.06
N TRP A 104 -5.80 -9.81 -1.59
CA TRP A 104 -5.44 -8.47 -1.18
C TRP A 104 -6.52 -7.46 -1.53
N THR A 105 -7.12 -7.63 -2.71
CA THR A 105 -8.16 -6.72 -3.14
C THR A 105 -9.35 -6.74 -2.19
N MET A 106 -9.72 -7.92 -1.72
CA MET A 106 -10.84 -8.02 -0.79
C MET A 106 -10.49 -7.36 0.54
N THR A 107 -9.29 -7.56 1.01
CA THR A 107 -8.88 -6.94 2.26
C THR A 107 -8.84 -5.42 2.13
N LEU A 108 -8.28 -4.93 1.02
CA LEU A 108 -8.19 -3.49 0.85
C LEU A 108 -9.57 -2.86 0.67
N ALA A 109 -10.48 -3.56 0.00
CA ALA A 109 -11.83 -3.04 -0.14
C ALA A 109 -12.51 -2.93 1.21
N LYS A 110 -12.29 -3.92 2.07
CA LYS A 110 -12.87 -3.89 3.39
C LYS A 110 -12.28 -2.75 4.21
N ASN A 111 -10.99 -2.54 4.09
CA ASN A 111 -10.36 -1.45 4.80
C ASN A 111 -10.89 -0.10 4.31
N ARG A 112 -11.14 0.01 3.01
CA ARG A 112 -11.69 1.25 2.48
C ARG A 112 -13.05 1.54 3.09
N GLU A 113 -13.88 0.50 3.26
CA GLU A 113 -15.19 0.68 3.87
C GLU A 113 -15.07 1.15 5.31
N ILE A 114 -14.16 0.54 6.05
CA ILE A 114 -13.97 0.90 7.44
C ILE A 114 -13.46 2.32 7.57
N LEU A 115 -12.50 2.68 6.73
CA LEU A 115 -11.97 4.03 6.75
C LEU A 115 -13.03 5.04 6.35
N GLY A 116 -13.86 4.69 5.38
CA GLY A 116 -14.93 5.56 4.96
C GLY A 116 -15.92 5.81 6.09
N MET A 117 -16.26 4.75 6.80
CA MET A 117 -17.17 4.90 7.91
C MET A 117 -16.59 5.82 8.98
N PHE A 118 -15.29 5.65 9.27
CA PHE A 118 -14.64 6.49 10.25
C PHE A 118 -14.68 7.95 9.80
N LEU A 119 -14.34 8.20 8.56
CA LEU A 119 -14.29 9.57 8.08
C LEU A 119 -15.68 10.21 8.06
N GLU A 120 -16.69 9.43 7.74
CA GLU A 120 -18.03 9.95 7.75
C GLU A 120 -18.47 10.32 9.15
N ARG A 121 -18.09 9.53 10.12
CA ARG A 121 -18.45 9.83 11.50
C ARG A 121 -17.76 11.07 11.99
N VAL A 122 -16.50 11.27 11.61
CA VAL A 122 -15.80 12.48 11.97
C VAL A 122 -16.47 13.68 11.32
N ALA A 123 -16.86 13.54 10.06
CA ALA A 123 -17.52 14.65 9.38
C ALA A 123 -18.84 15.00 10.07
N GLY A 124 -19.54 14.00 10.58
CA GLY A 124 -20.76 14.26 11.30
C GLY A 124 -20.52 15.07 12.56
N LEU A 125 -19.42 14.82 13.23
CA LEU A 125 -19.11 15.59 14.42
C LEU A 125 -18.85 17.05 14.07
N HIS A 126 -18.17 17.28 12.96
CA HIS A 126 -17.91 18.64 12.55
C HIS A 126 -19.22 19.34 12.17
N SER A 127 -20.10 18.66 11.49
CA SER A 127 -21.36 19.22 11.14
C SER A 127 -22.17 19.56 12.36
N ALA A 128 -22.13 18.73 13.36
CA ALA A 128 -22.85 19.00 14.58
C ALA A 128 -22.15 20.00 15.47
N GLY A 129 -20.96 20.42 15.10
CA GLY A 129 -20.23 21.33 15.94
C GLY A 129 -19.66 20.70 17.18
N ALA A 130 -19.69 19.42 17.26
CA ALA A 130 -19.19 18.73 18.45
C ALA A 130 -17.68 18.71 18.51
N VAL A 131 -17.03 18.65 17.36
CA VAL A 131 -15.59 18.60 17.35
C VAL A 131 -15.09 19.96 16.97
N GLY A 132 -14.56 20.67 17.86
CA GLY A 132 -14.01 21.92 17.53
C GLY A 132 -12.56 21.81 17.25
N ARG A 133 -11.89 22.91 17.07
CA ARG A 133 -10.48 22.88 16.94
C ARG A 133 -9.96 22.45 18.23
N PRO A 134 -8.90 21.69 18.24
CA PRO A 134 -8.39 21.13 19.48
C PRO A 134 -8.16 22.19 20.55
N GLY A 135 -7.64 23.28 20.18
CA GLY A 135 -7.38 24.29 21.17
C GLY A 135 -8.65 24.87 21.71
N GLN A 136 -9.61 25.05 20.88
CA GLN A 136 -10.82 25.65 21.34
C GLN A 136 -11.56 24.79 22.29
N SER A 137 -11.61 23.53 21.99
CA SER A 137 -12.36 22.67 22.86
C SER A 137 -11.71 22.60 24.22
N ALA A 138 -10.43 22.54 24.25
CA ALA A 138 -9.78 22.49 25.55
C ALA A 138 -10.00 23.78 26.30
N ALA A 139 -9.93 24.86 25.62
CA ALA A 139 -10.11 26.11 26.27
C ALA A 139 -11.50 26.23 26.84
N ARG A 140 -12.47 25.81 26.12
CA ARG A 140 -13.78 25.91 26.63
C ARG A 140 -13.97 25.09 27.84
N ARG A 141 -13.46 23.91 27.83
CA ARG A 141 -13.62 23.10 28.96
C ARG A 141 -12.94 23.67 30.13
N GLY A 142 -11.79 24.17 29.94
CA GLY A 142 -11.11 24.74 31.06
C GLY A 142 -11.83 25.93 31.60
N GLY A 143 -12.40 26.72 30.78
CA GLY A 143 -13.01 27.87 31.25
C GLY A 143 -14.24 27.60 32.06
N LYS A 144 -14.83 26.47 31.88
CA LYS A 144 -15.94 26.24 32.55
C LYS A 144 -15.75 26.06 33.93
N ALA A 145 -14.89 25.46 34.31
CA ALA A 145 -14.73 25.17 35.70
C ALA A 145 -15.30 26.19 36.61
#